data_bb9a76e07ec79ebb4b3697bdf65c8308
#
_entry.id   bb9a76e07ec79ebb4b3697bdf65c8308
#
_cell.length_a   1.000
_cell.length_b   1.000
_cell.length_c   1.000
_cell.angle_alpha   90.00
_cell.angle_beta   90.00
_cell.angle_gamma   90.00
#
_symmetry.space_group_name_H-M   'P 1'
#
loop_
_entity.id
_entity.type
_entity.pdbx_description
1 polymer ?
#
loop_
_entity_poly.entity_id
_entity_poly.type
_entity_poly.pdbx_seq_one_letter_code
_entity_poly.pdbx_strand_id
1 'polypeptide(L)'
;EPYRRQRQMCIRDRAYILAPAGLKVGMKVMSGAEAEVRPGNCLPLSAIPVGTMVHNIELYPGKGGQLVRSAGNGAQVMAKEGKYATLRLPSGEMRMVPINCRATIGVVGNGEHNLINIGKAGRKRHMGIRPTVRGSVMNPNDHPHGGGEGKTGIGRPGPCTPWGKPALGLKTRKKNKQSNNCLLYTSPS
;
A
#
# COMPACT_ATOMS: atom_id res chain seq x y z
N GLU A 1 37.67 -22.40 1.05
CA GLU A 1 37.58 -21.01 0.62
C GLU A 1 36.16 -20.39 0.77
N PRO A 2 35.49 -20.55 1.90
CA PRO A 2 34.16 -19.96 2.09
C PRO A 2 34.19 -18.41 2.11
N TYR A 3 35.26 -17.80 2.58
CA TYR A 3 35.42 -16.34 2.66
C TYR A 3 35.47 -15.63 1.29
N ARG A 4 35.96 -16.31 0.25
CA ARG A 4 36.01 -15.74 -1.11
C ARG A 4 34.63 -15.69 -1.75
N ARG A 5 33.80 -16.72 -1.53
CA ARG A 5 32.39 -16.76 -1.99
C ARG A 5 31.55 -15.70 -1.30
N GLN A 6 31.74 -15.51 0.00
CA GLN A 6 31.04 -14.51 0.78
C GLN A 6 31.38 -13.08 0.36
N ARG A 7 32.65 -12.77 0.08
CA ARG A 7 33.07 -11.49 -0.50
C ARG A 7 32.50 -11.26 -1.91
N GLN A 8 32.47 -12.29 -2.75
CA GLN A 8 31.89 -12.19 -4.08
C GLN A 8 30.37 -11.98 -4.05
N MET A 9 29.66 -12.57 -3.12
CA MET A 9 28.24 -12.30 -2.89
C MET A 9 28.00 -10.83 -2.49
N CYS A 10 28.73 -10.32 -1.52
CA CYS A 10 28.57 -8.91 -1.06
C CYS A 10 28.89 -7.86 -2.14
N ILE A 11 29.75 -8.18 -3.12
CA ILE A 11 30.10 -7.25 -4.22
C ILE A 11 29.09 -7.31 -5.37
N ARG A 12 28.37 -8.44 -5.53
CA ARG A 12 27.46 -8.71 -6.66
C ARG A 12 25.98 -8.70 -6.29
N ASP A 13 25.65 -8.69 -5.01
CA ASP A 13 24.27 -8.72 -4.58
C ASP A 13 23.56 -7.41 -4.93
N ARG A 14 22.44 -7.55 -5.62
CA ARG A 14 21.55 -6.44 -5.96
C ARG A 14 20.20 -6.67 -5.31
N ALA A 15 19.71 -5.67 -4.65
CA ALA A 15 18.38 -5.66 -4.06
C ALA A 15 17.57 -4.49 -4.61
N TYR A 16 16.27 -4.72 -4.78
CA TYR A 16 15.34 -3.66 -5.16
C TYR A 16 14.81 -2.98 -3.91
N ILE A 17 14.79 -1.65 -3.94
CA ILE A 17 14.19 -0.82 -2.89
C ILE A 17 13.08 0.04 -3.49
N LEU A 18 12.14 0.48 -2.64
CA LEU A 18 11.23 1.55 -3.02
C LEU A 18 12.02 2.86 -2.98
N ALA A 19 12.16 3.51 -4.14
CA ALA A 19 12.88 4.77 -4.22
C ALA A 19 12.02 5.89 -3.60
N PRO A 20 12.51 6.58 -2.56
CA PRO A 20 11.85 7.78 -2.04
C PRO A 20 11.97 8.95 -3.02
N ALA A 21 11.12 9.94 -2.86
CA ALA A 21 11.21 11.18 -3.59
C ALA A 21 12.58 11.85 -3.34
N GLY A 22 13.22 12.29 -4.41
CA GLY A 22 14.53 12.95 -4.35
C GLY A 22 15.74 12.02 -4.29
N LEU A 23 15.58 10.69 -4.30
CA LEU A 23 16.71 9.76 -4.37
C LEU A 23 17.35 9.82 -5.77
N LYS A 24 18.67 9.97 -5.81
CA LYS A 24 19.46 10.02 -7.05
C LYS A 24 20.44 8.86 -7.12
N VAL A 25 20.86 8.51 -8.34
CA VAL A 25 21.90 7.50 -8.58
C VAL A 25 23.21 7.94 -7.88
N GLY A 26 23.87 7.01 -7.20
CA GLY A 26 25.10 7.27 -6.44
C GLY A 26 24.87 7.63 -4.96
N MET A 27 23.65 7.93 -4.54
CA MET A 27 23.36 8.14 -3.11
C MET A 27 23.48 6.83 -2.34
N LYS A 28 24.14 6.90 -1.18
CA LYS A 28 24.25 5.76 -0.26
C LYS A 28 22.99 5.69 0.62
N VAL A 29 22.42 4.51 0.75
CA VAL A 29 21.30 4.20 1.66
C VAL A 29 21.73 3.16 2.67
N MET A 30 21.30 3.32 3.92
CA MET A 30 21.65 2.44 5.02
C MET A 30 20.39 1.83 5.63
N SER A 31 20.51 0.60 6.11
CA SER A 31 19.46 -0.09 6.87
C SER A 31 20.04 -0.57 8.20
N GLY A 32 19.54 -0.05 9.29
CA GLY A 32 20.00 -0.42 10.63
C GLY A 32 19.56 0.60 11.68
N ALA A 33 19.82 0.29 12.94
CA ALA A 33 19.48 1.17 14.06
C ALA A 33 20.37 2.43 14.12
N GLU A 34 21.61 2.32 13.61
CA GLU A 34 22.61 3.40 13.58
C GLU A 34 22.54 4.28 12.32
N ALA A 35 21.59 4.00 11.43
CA ALA A 35 21.43 4.78 10.22
C ALA A 35 20.95 6.20 10.54
N GLU A 36 21.48 7.19 9.81
CA GLU A 36 21.03 8.57 9.94
C GLU A 36 19.59 8.76 9.46
N VAL A 37 18.91 9.77 9.99
CA VAL A 37 17.56 10.15 9.58
C VAL A 37 17.62 10.91 8.25
N ARG A 38 17.85 10.16 7.15
CA ARG A 38 17.91 10.69 5.78
C ARG A 38 16.92 9.95 4.88
N PRO A 39 16.33 10.62 3.86
CA PRO A 39 15.44 9.96 2.90
C PRO A 39 16.11 8.74 2.24
N GLY A 40 15.44 7.60 2.30
CA GLY A 40 15.93 6.32 1.78
C GLY A 40 16.52 5.39 2.84
N ASN A 41 16.91 5.89 3.99
CA ASN A 41 17.42 5.05 5.08
C ASN A 41 16.28 4.33 5.79
N CYS A 42 16.53 3.08 6.18
CA CYS A 42 15.58 2.23 6.87
C CYS A 42 15.99 2.04 8.33
N LEU A 43 15.14 2.49 9.25
CA LEU A 43 15.39 2.45 10.70
C LEU A 43 14.22 1.79 11.45
N PRO A 44 14.46 1.28 12.67
CA PRO A 44 13.38 0.94 13.58
C PRO A 44 12.62 2.22 13.98
N LEU A 45 11.30 2.11 14.18
CA LEU A 45 10.45 3.25 14.56
C LEU A 45 10.92 3.91 15.87
N SER A 46 11.60 3.17 16.75
CA SER A 46 12.20 3.70 17.97
C SER A 46 13.21 4.84 17.68
N ALA A 47 14.01 4.70 16.64
CA ALA A 47 15.05 5.66 16.27
C ALA A 47 14.54 6.84 15.42
N ILE A 48 13.33 6.75 14.83
CA ILE A 48 12.80 7.79 13.95
C ILE A 48 12.14 8.90 14.78
N PRO A 49 12.49 10.18 14.62
CA PRO A 49 11.85 11.28 15.33
C PRO A 49 10.34 11.40 15.05
N VAL A 50 9.58 11.88 16.03
CA VAL A 50 8.17 12.23 15.86
C VAL A 50 8.04 13.36 14.84
N GLY A 51 6.97 13.33 14.03
CA GLY A 51 6.75 14.26 12.93
C GLY A 51 7.36 13.84 11.60
N THR A 52 8.28 12.87 11.60
CA THR A 52 8.97 12.41 10.37
C THR A 52 8.01 11.67 9.44
N MET A 53 8.15 11.93 8.13
CA MET A 53 7.46 11.18 7.09
C MET A 53 8.20 9.87 6.81
N VAL A 54 7.46 8.77 6.77
CA VAL A 54 7.99 7.42 6.56
C VAL A 54 7.15 6.63 5.57
N HIS A 55 7.75 5.65 4.92
CA HIS A 55 7.08 4.71 4.01
C HIS A 55 7.61 3.29 4.20
N ASN A 56 7.05 2.32 3.48
CA ASN A 56 7.47 0.92 3.52
C ASN A 56 7.56 0.36 4.95
N ILE A 57 6.48 0.51 5.71
CA ILE A 57 6.43 0.24 7.14
C ILE A 57 6.10 -1.22 7.40
N GLU A 58 6.82 -1.85 8.30
CA GLU A 58 6.51 -3.20 8.79
C GLU A 58 5.32 -3.19 9.74
N LEU A 59 4.52 -4.26 9.70
CA LEU A 59 3.46 -4.52 10.69
C LEU A 59 3.94 -5.40 11.84
N TYR A 60 4.87 -6.30 11.55
CA TYR A 60 5.53 -7.18 12.50
C TYR A 60 7.03 -7.12 12.27
N PRO A 61 7.84 -7.11 13.33
CA PRO A 61 9.29 -7.04 13.19
C PRO A 61 9.83 -8.18 12.32
N GLY A 62 10.69 -7.84 11.35
CA GLY A 62 11.35 -8.80 10.46
C GLY A 62 10.49 -9.38 9.34
N LYS A 63 9.21 -9.05 9.23
CA LYS A 63 8.32 -9.55 8.18
C LYS A 63 8.45 -8.79 6.85
N GLY A 64 9.15 -7.67 6.86
CA GLY A 64 9.27 -6.76 5.72
C GLY A 64 8.15 -5.74 5.63
N GLY A 65 8.39 -4.68 4.86
CA GLY A 65 7.45 -3.57 4.72
C GLY A 65 6.15 -3.96 4.04
N GLN A 66 5.03 -3.59 4.64
CA GLN A 66 3.68 -3.93 4.16
C GLN A 66 2.79 -2.70 3.98
N LEU A 67 2.99 -1.63 4.76
CA LEU A 67 2.18 -0.41 4.70
C LEU A 67 2.89 0.69 3.92
N VAL A 68 2.11 1.59 3.32
CA VAL A 68 2.58 2.82 2.67
C VAL A 68 3.67 2.54 1.62
N ARG A 69 3.31 1.75 0.60
CA ARG A 69 4.24 1.32 -0.46
C ARG A 69 3.87 1.87 -1.84
N SER A 70 2.67 2.41 -2.00
CA SER A 70 2.22 2.94 -3.28
C SER A 70 2.91 4.26 -3.61
N ALA A 71 3.03 4.56 -4.90
CA ALA A 71 3.67 5.77 -5.42
C ALA A 71 3.07 7.04 -4.80
N GLY A 72 3.91 7.98 -4.40
CA GLY A 72 3.52 9.25 -3.81
C GLY A 72 3.01 9.20 -2.38
N ASN A 73 2.93 8.01 -1.76
CA ASN A 73 2.40 7.88 -0.41
C ASN A 73 3.47 8.00 0.67
N GLY A 74 3.09 8.59 1.79
CA GLY A 74 3.86 8.67 3.02
C GLY A 74 2.95 8.59 4.23
N ALA A 75 3.45 8.11 5.35
CA ALA A 75 2.79 8.16 6.65
C ALA A 75 3.62 9.02 7.60
N GLN A 76 2.98 9.64 8.57
CA GLN A 76 3.64 10.47 9.56
C GLN A 76 3.71 9.75 10.91
N VAL A 77 4.86 9.78 11.55
CA VAL A 77 5.02 9.32 12.94
C VAL A 77 4.46 10.39 13.87
N MET A 78 3.35 10.09 14.57
CA MET A 78 2.66 11.06 15.40
C MET A 78 3.12 11.03 16.86
N ALA A 79 3.29 9.83 17.41
CA ALA A 79 3.67 9.63 18.80
C ALA A 79 4.40 8.29 18.97
N LYS A 80 5.11 8.16 20.08
CA LYS A 80 5.72 6.91 20.53
C LYS A 80 5.37 6.72 21.99
N GLU A 81 4.69 5.63 22.31
CA GLU A 81 4.20 5.34 23.65
C GLU A 81 4.50 3.89 24.02
N GLY A 82 5.33 3.70 25.01
CA GLY A 82 5.73 2.38 25.48
C GLY A 82 6.26 1.48 24.36
N LYS A 83 5.53 0.42 24.03
CA LYS A 83 5.91 -0.58 23.02
C LYS A 83 5.41 -0.27 21.61
N TYR A 84 4.68 0.83 21.42
CA TYR A 84 4.02 1.16 20.15
C TYR A 84 4.39 2.55 19.64
N ALA A 85 4.40 2.70 18.33
CA ALA A 85 4.44 3.96 17.63
C ALA A 85 3.09 4.20 16.94
N THR A 86 2.53 5.40 17.07
CA THR A 86 1.29 5.81 16.42
C THR A 86 1.61 6.48 15.11
N LEU A 87 1.05 5.95 14.02
CA LEU A 87 1.25 6.41 12.66
C LEU A 87 -0.04 6.95 12.08
N ARG A 88 0.02 8.11 11.43
CA ARG A 88 -1.05 8.63 10.59
C ARG A 88 -0.83 8.12 9.17
N LEU A 89 -1.73 7.26 8.70
CA LEU A 89 -1.69 6.65 7.37
C LEU A 89 -2.20 7.62 6.29
N PRO A 90 -1.90 7.38 5.00
CA PRO A 90 -2.42 8.19 3.88
C PRO A 90 -3.96 8.24 3.81
N SER A 91 -4.66 7.23 4.35
CA SER A 91 -6.12 7.19 4.47
C SER A 91 -6.67 8.13 5.54
N GLY A 92 -5.82 8.77 6.34
CA GLY A 92 -6.21 9.57 7.52
C GLY A 92 -6.37 8.76 8.81
N GLU A 93 -6.35 7.44 8.73
CA GLU A 93 -6.45 6.55 9.91
C GLU A 93 -5.21 6.66 10.79
N MET A 94 -5.42 6.61 12.10
CA MET A 94 -4.37 6.53 13.11
C MET A 94 -4.20 5.07 13.53
N ARG A 95 -2.98 4.53 13.36
CA ARG A 95 -2.70 3.14 13.65
C ARG A 95 -1.48 2.98 14.54
N MET A 96 -1.59 2.10 15.53
CA MET A 96 -0.47 1.65 16.35
C MET A 96 0.30 0.53 15.65
N VAL A 97 1.62 0.62 15.69
CA VAL A 97 2.57 -0.38 15.18
C VAL A 97 3.65 -0.61 16.23
N PRO A 98 4.11 -1.85 16.45
CA PRO A 98 5.19 -2.11 17.40
C PRO A 98 6.43 -1.27 17.10
N ILE A 99 7.04 -0.71 18.13
CA ILE A 99 8.15 0.25 18.00
C ILE A 99 9.42 -0.37 17.39
N ASN A 100 9.55 -1.71 17.46
CA ASN A 100 10.66 -2.45 16.86
C ASN A 100 10.51 -2.69 15.35
N CYS A 101 9.32 -2.37 14.77
CA CYS A 101 9.10 -2.44 13.33
C CYS A 101 9.96 -1.41 12.61
N ARG A 102 10.43 -1.77 11.42
CA ARG A 102 11.23 -0.89 10.57
C ARG A 102 10.35 -0.07 9.64
N ALA A 103 10.82 1.12 9.33
CA ALA A 103 10.24 1.99 8.32
C ALA A 103 11.35 2.72 7.57
N THR A 104 11.09 3.08 6.33
CA THR A 104 12.01 3.87 5.50
C THR A 104 11.62 5.34 5.55
N ILE A 105 12.60 6.22 5.70
CA ILE A 105 12.38 7.66 5.82
C ILE A 105 12.06 8.28 4.46
N GLY A 106 11.12 9.21 4.45
CA GLY A 106 10.67 9.95 3.29
C GLY A 106 9.33 9.47 2.75
N VAL A 107 8.96 9.98 1.58
CA VAL A 107 7.74 9.67 0.84
C VAL A 107 8.13 8.84 -0.39
N VAL A 108 7.31 7.89 -0.80
CA VAL A 108 7.56 7.09 -2.00
C VAL A 108 7.59 8.00 -3.23
N GLY A 109 8.57 7.80 -4.09
CA GLY A 109 8.70 8.55 -5.34
C GLY A 109 7.56 8.27 -6.34
N ASN A 110 7.68 8.85 -7.55
CA ASN A 110 6.72 8.70 -8.64
C ASN A 110 5.29 9.13 -8.27
N GLY A 111 5.14 10.25 -7.54
CA GLY A 111 3.84 10.74 -7.06
C GLY A 111 2.82 11.04 -8.16
N GLU A 112 3.29 11.33 -9.37
CA GLU A 112 2.44 11.62 -10.53
C GLU A 112 1.95 10.37 -11.28
N HIS A 113 2.21 9.17 -10.74
CA HIS A 113 1.83 7.90 -11.37
C HIS A 113 0.34 7.84 -11.75
N ASN A 114 -0.52 8.40 -10.92
CA ASN A 114 -1.97 8.42 -11.16
C ASN A 114 -2.40 9.35 -12.30
N LEU A 115 -1.55 10.29 -12.72
CA LEU A 115 -1.84 11.24 -13.79
C LEU A 115 -1.51 10.66 -15.18
N ILE A 116 -0.88 9.49 -15.24
CA ILE A 116 -0.46 8.87 -16.49
C ILE A 116 -1.66 8.40 -17.28
N ASN A 117 -1.86 8.96 -18.47
CA ASN A 117 -2.83 8.45 -19.43
C ASN A 117 -2.26 7.22 -20.15
N ILE A 118 -2.91 6.08 -19.97
CA ILE A 118 -2.48 4.80 -20.57
C ILE A 118 -2.70 4.79 -22.08
N GLY A 119 -3.66 5.57 -22.59
CA GLY A 119 -3.95 5.79 -24.00
C GLY A 119 -4.68 4.66 -24.72
N LYS A 120 -4.28 3.41 -24.57
CA LYS A 120 -4.88 2.27 -25.28
C LYS A 120 -5.10 1.03 -24.40
N ALA A 121 -6.10 0.24 -24.76
CA ALA A 121 -6.46 -0.99 -24.05
C ALA A 121 -5.33 -2.03 -24.03
N GLY A 122 -4.55 -2.12 -25.11
CA GLY A 122 -3.41 -3.03 -25.19
C GLY A 122 -2.34 -2.76 -24.12
N ARG A 123 -2.13 -1.50 -23.74
CA ARG A 123 -1.20 -1.17 -22.66
C ARG A 123 -1.68 -1.69 -21.30
N LYS A 124 -3.00 -1.61 -21.02
CA LYS A 124 -3.59 -2.24 -19.84
C LYS A 124 -3.41 -3.76 -19.86
N ARG A 125 -3.55 -4.39 -21.02
CA ARG A 125 -3.31 -5.85 -21.18
C ARG A 125 -1.88 -6.23 -20.85
N HIS A 126 -0.89 -5.45 -21.29
CA HIS A 126 0.52 -5.65 -20.93
C HIS A 126 0.82 -5.47 -19.43
N MET A 127 -0.01 -4.70 -18.72
CA MET A 127 0.06 -4.57 -17.25
C MET A 127 -0.62 -5.74 -16.52
N GLY A 128 -1.10 -6.77 -17.23
CA GLY A 128 -1.78 -7.92 -16.66
C GLY A 128 -3.27 -7.70 -16.36
N ILE A 129 -3.83 -6.53 -16.71
CA ILE A 129 -5.24 -6.22 -16.47
C ILE A 129 -6.09 -6.79 -17.60
N ARG A 130 -6.97 -7.73 -17.29
CA ARG A 130 -7.93 -8.29 -18.24
C ARG A 130 -9.09 -7.32 -18.47
N PRO A 131 -9.76 -7.37 -19.67
CA PRO A 131 -10.97 -6.60 -19.91
C PRO A 131 -12.06 -6.96 -18.90
N THR A 132 -12.78 -5.94 -18.43
CA THR A 132 -13.92 -6.11 -17.54
C THR A 132 -15.20 -5.96 -18.33
N VAL A 133 -16.08 -6.94 -18.23
CA VAL A 133 -17.41 -6.92 -18.85
C VAL A 133 -18.42 -6.45 -17.81
N ARG A 134 -19.24 -5.46 -18.14
CA ARG A 134 -20.30 -4.96 -17.25
C ARG A 134 -21.47 -5.95 -17.22
N GLY A 135 -22.13 -6.09 -16.07
CA GLY A 135 -23.21 -7.06 -15.88
C GLY A 135 -24.43 -6.85 -16.78
N SER A 136 -24.69 -5.60 -17.21
CA SER A 136 -25.83 -5.26 -18.08
C SER A 136 -25.73 -5.82 -19.50
N VAL A 137 -24.58 -6.31 -19.94
CA VAL A 137 -24.38 -6.96 -21.26
C VAL A 137 -24.29 -8.48 -21.16
N MET A 138 -24.52 -9.03 -19.99
CA MET A 138 -24.56 -10.46 -19.74
C MET A 138 -25.98 -10.99 -19.82
N ASN A 139 -26.11 -12.31 -19.83
CA ASN A 139 -27.41 -12.98 -19.74
C ASN A 139 -27.99 -12.92 -18.31
N PRO A 140 -29.34 -13.09 -18.14
CA PRO A 140 -29.95 -13.05 -16.82
C PRO A 140 -29.43 -14.10 -15.84
N ASN A 141 -28.96 -15.25 -16.34
CA ASN A 141 -28.34 -16.29 -15.52
C ASN A 141 -26.94 -15.98 -15.07
N ASP A 142 -26.23 -15.06 -15.76
CA ASP A 142 -24.84 -14.73 -15.45
C ASP A 142 -24.70 -13.54 -14.49
N HIS A 143 -25.66 -12.62 -14.54
CA HIS A 143 -25.62 -11.43 -13.70
C HIS A 143 -27.03 -10.91 -13.37
N PRO A 144 -27.28 -10.39 -12.14
CA PRO A 144 -28.56 -9.78 -11.76
C PRO A 144 -28.99 -8.60 -12.64
N HIS A 145 -28.07 -7.95 -13.34
CA HIS A 145 -28.36 -6.87 -14.31
C HIS A 145 -28.46 -7.35 -15.74
N GLY A 146 -28.36 -8.65 -15.97
CA GLY A 146 -28.42 -9.25 -17.30
C GLY A 146 -29.81 -9.27 -17.86
N GLY A 147 -29.92 -9.40 -19.20
CA GLY A 147 -31.15 -9.47 -19.93
C GLY A 147 -31.71 -8.12 -20.34
N GLY A 148 -32.88 -8.18 -20.99
CA GLY A 148 -33.56 -7.02 -21.57
C GLY A 148 -33.20 -6.78 -23.03
N GLU A 149 -33.86 -5.82 -23.66
CA GLU A 149 -33.67 -5.47 -25.05
C GLU A 149 -32.92 -4.15 -25.20
N GLY A 150 -31.93 -4.12 -26.09
CA GLY A 150 -31.13 -2.93 -26.37
C GLY A 150 -30.29 -2.45 -25.16
N LYS A 151 -30.32 -1.16 -24.90
CA LYS A 151 -29.65 -0.53 -23.75
C LYS A 151 -30.56 -0.51 -22.52
N THR A 152 -30.86 -1.66 -21.95
CA THR A 152 -31.64 -1.75 -20.71
C THR A 152 -30.91 -1.16 -19.51
N GLY A 153 -31.66 -0.54 -18.61
CA GLY A 153 -31.21 -0.09 -17.33
C GLY A 153 -30.93 -1.25 -16.36
N ILE A 154 -30.52 -0.92 -15.12
CA ILE A 154 -30.18 -1.93 -14.10
C ILE A 154 -31.40 -2.76 -13.67
N GLY A 155 -32.63 -2.21 -13.79
CA GLY A 155 -33.88 -2.89 -13.44
C GLY A 155 -34.03 -3.22 -11.94
N ARG A 156 -33.22 -2.60 -11.07
CA ARG A 156 -33.18 -2.78 -9.61
C ARG A 156 -33.03 -1.44 -8.90
N PRO A 157 -33.40 -1.35 -7.62
CA PRO A 157 -33.24 -0.10 -6.83
C PRO A 157 -31.81 0.41 -6.78
N GLY A 158 -30.80 -0.45 -6.97
CA GLY A 158 -29.39 -0.08 -6.98
C GLY A 158 -28.52 -1.12 -7.67
N PRO A 159 -27.26 -0.78 -7.96
CA PRO A 159 -26.33 -1.70 -8.60
C PRO A 159 -26.00 -2.88 -7.69
N CYS A 160 -25.95 -4.07 -8.27
CA CYS A 160 -25.63 -5.31 -7.57
C CYS A 160 -24.33 -5.94 -8.10
N THR A 161 -23.69 -6.72 -7.23
CA THR A 161 -22.61 -7.62 -7.61
C THR A 161 -23.15 -8.84 -8.35
N PRO A 162 -22.32 -9.67 -9.02
CA PRO A 162 -22.77 -10.92 -9.65
C PRO A 162 -23.53 -11.86 -8.69
N TRP A 163 -23.28 -11.75 -7.39
CA TRP A 163 -23.94 -12.55 -6.35
C TRP A 163 -25.16 -11.88 -5.72
N GLY A 164 -25.66 -10.79 -6.30
CA GLY A 164 -26.88 -10.11 -5.85
C GLY A 164 -26.73 -9.17 -4.65
N LYS A 165 -25.53 -8.98 -4.13
CA LYS A 165 -25.28 -8.02 -3.03
C LYS A 165 -25.18 -6.59 -3.59
N PRO A 166 -25.57 -5.55 -2.81
CA PRO A 166 -25.33 -4.17 -3.21
C PRO A 166 -23.87 -3.91 -3.57
N ALA A 167 -23.61 -3.30 -4.75
CA ALA A 167 -22.24 -3.03 -5.20
C ALA A 167 -21.64 -1.78 -4.57
N LEU A 168 -22.48 -0.81 -4.17
CA LEU A 168 -22.07 0.45 -3.55
C LEU A 168 -22.62 0.56 -2.13
N GLY A 169 -21.84 1.15 -1.24
CA GLY A 169 -22.25 1.46 0.14
C GLY A 169 -22.31 0.28 1.12
N LEU A 170 -22.11 -0.95 0.67
CA LEU A 170 -22.12 -2.11 1.57
C LEU A 170 -20.81 -2.19 2.37
N LYS A 171 -20.90 -2.04 3.68
CA LYS A 171 -19.75 -2.21 4.59
C LYS A 171 -19.40 -3.70 4.72
N THR A 172 -18.34 -4.13 4.03
CA THR A 172 -17.89 -5.54 4.01
C THR A 172 -16.85 -5.88 5.07
N ARG A 173 -16.26 -4.88 5.74
CA ARG A 173 -15.31 -5.09 6.83
C ARG A 173 -16.00 -5.77 8.02
N LYS A 174 -15.47 -6.89 8.48
CA LYS A 174 -15.98 -7.58 9.68
C LYS A 174 -15.86 -6.68 10.91
N LYS A 175 -16.94 -6.56 11.72
CA LYS A 175 -16.96 -5.73 12.95
C LYS A 175 -15.87 -6.15 13.95
N ASN A 176 -15.69 -7.44 14.15
CA ASN A 176 -14.73 -8.01 15.11
C ASN A 176 -13.41 -8.41 14.44
N LYS A 177 -12.88 -7.56 13.55
CA LYS A 177 -11.58 -7.82 12.94
C LYS A 177 -10.47 -7.50 13.93
N GLN A 178 -9.56 -8.46 14.18
CA GLN A 178 -8.44 -8.31 15.13
C GLN A 178 -7.61 -7.03 14.89
N SER A 179 -7.43 -6.61 13.63
CA SER A 179 -6.71 -5.38 13.29
C SER A 179 -7.40 -4.10 13.79
N ASN A 180 -8.67 -4.15 14.27
CA ASN A 180 -9.33 -2.98 14.85
C ASN A 180 -8.69 -2.55 16.18
N ASN A 181 -8.12 -3.50 16.92
CA ASN A 181 -7.46 -3.20 18.21
C ASN A 181 -6.24 -2.28 18.08
N CYS A 182 -5.68 -2.20 16.88
CA CYS A 182 -4.53 -1.33 16.57
C CYS A 182 -4.94 0.00 15.93
N LEU A 183 -6.24 0.23 15.65
CA LEU A 183 -6.74 1.45 15.08
C LEU A 183 -7.26 2.37 16.20
N LEU A 184 -6.66 3.55 16.33
CA LEU A 184 -7.07 4.56 17.31
C LEU A 184 -8.15 5.47 16.74
N TYR A 185 -8.07 5.76 15.45
CA TYR A 185 -9.02 6.60 14.74
C TYR A 185 -9.26 6.02 13.35
N THR A 186 -10.52 5.85 13.01
CA THR A 186 -10.97 5.50 11.66
C THR A 186 -11.63 6.72 11.06
N SER A 187 -11.34 6.98 9.78
CA SER A 187 -12.03 8.06 9.06
C SER A 187 -13.54 7.84 9.14
N PRO A 188 -14.32 8.86 9.48
CA PRO A 188 -15.77 8.77 9.39
C PRO A 188 -16.13 8.52 7.92
N SER A 189 -16.80 7.42 7.68
CA SER A 189 -17.33 7.04 6.36
C SER A 189 -18.74 7.51 6.19
#